data_d69f966fc3a697a8c5e1338a53489229
#
_entry.id   d69f966fc3a697a8c5e1338a53489229
#
_cell.length_a   1.000
_cell.length_b   1.000
_cell.length_c   1.000
_cell.angle_alpha   90.00
_cell.angle_beta   90.00
_cell.angle_gamma   90.00
#
_symmetry.space_group_name_H-M   'P 1'
#
loop_
_entity.id
_entity.type
_entity.pdbx_description
1 polymer ?
#
loop_
_entity_poly.entity_id
_entity_poly.type
_entity_poly.pdbx_seq_one_letter_code
_entity_poly.pdbx_strand_id
1 'polypeptide(L)'
;MDVMVLEGDGIGPEIMSSSLKIMDVLRENYDLKINPIRYDIGAKTADEGKWTLEKILEAADPYKAILKAPMGDPKLVGESGTEKALDIILGLRFHFDLYANVRPVRLLPGIASVLRGIDDKNSIDYTIVRENSEGLYSSHFGGMVLRDSVAIDNQIVTREGTERIVDMAFNLAEKSKGALSSGKRSVTCVDKSNVLKSFAFFRKVFDEVAEKHPHVERQYMYGDAMTQYMLLHPRNLNVIVTENMFGDILSDLGASTVGGLGFAYSANLSMKKGMFEPVHGSAVDIAGKGIANPIAMILSMGMMIDWLGFSKDRLVLEEAMFSAIRKDTKTPDMGGGAKTAAFTEQIISELLNNS
;
A
#
# COMPACT_ATOMS: atom_id res chain seq x y z
N MET A 1 21.30 4.38 -7.80
CA MET A 1 20.58 3.09 -7.89
C MET A 1 19.38 3.27 -8.79
N ASP A 2 19.23 2.42 -9.80
CA ASP A 2 18.09 2.52 -10.72
C ASP A 2 16.85 1.86 -10.11
N VAL A 3 15.70 2.50 -10.30
CA VAL A 3 14.38 1.99 -9.91
C VAL A 3 13.45 2.02 -11.13
N MET A 4 12.62 0.98 -11.28
CA MET A 4 11.63 0.94 -12.34
C MET A 4 10.44 1.81 -11.97
N VAL A 5 9.93 2.59 -12.90
CA VAL A 5 8.73 3.41 -12.75
C VAL A 5 7.68 2.97 -13.76
N LEU A 6 6.50 2.56 -13.28
CA LEU A 6 5.35 2.20 -14.10
C LEU A 6 4.32 3.32 -14.02
N GLU A 7 4.04 3.96 -15.17
CA GLU A 7 3.18 5.16 -15.22
C GLU A 7 1.72 4.87 -15.00
N GLY A 8 1.26 3.64 -15.28
CA GLY A 8 -0.12 3.22 -15.05
C GLY A 8 -1.14 3.88 -15.99
N ASP A 9 -2.39 3.92 -15.52
CA ASP A 9 -3.54 4.41 -16.28
C ASP A 9 -4.30 5.51 -15.52
N GLY A 10 -5.24 6.16 -16.17
CA GLY A 10 -6.13 7.15 -15.57
C GLY A 10 -5.39 8.33 -14.96
N ILE A 11 -5.48 8.51 -13.62
CA ILE A 11 -4.74 9.55 -12.88
C ILE A 11 -3.25 9.17 -12.68
N GLY A 12 -2.87 7.93 -12.98
CA GLY A 12 -1.51 7.41 -12.76
C GLY A 12 -0.40 8.31 -13.27
N PRO A 13 -0.38 8.68 -14.57
CA PRO A 13 0.65 9.56 -15.13
C PRO A 13 0.73 10.93 -14.44
N GLU A 14 -0.41 11.49 -14.03
CA GLU A 14 -0.50 12.79 -13.35
C GLU A 14 0.18 12.75 -11.98
N ILE A 15 -0.20 11.80 -11.13
CA ILE A 15 0.35 11.70 -9.77
C ILE A 15 1.78 11.15 -9.75
N MET A 16 2.15 10.32 -10.72
CA MET A 16 3.53 9.88 -10.91
C MET A 16 4.43 11.04 -11.31
N SER A 17 4.00 11.89 -12.24
CA SER A 17 4.73 13.10 -12.61
C SER A 17 4.99 14.02 -11.42
N SER A 18 4.01 14.16 -10.51
CA SER A 18 4.17 14.90 -9.25
C SER A 18 5.26 14.30 -8.38
N SER A 19 5.24 12.98 -8.18
CA SER A 19 6.23 12.28 -7.37
C SER A 19 7.63 12.35 -7.96
N LEU A 20 7.77 12.23 -9.29
CA LEU A 20 9.06 12.31 -9.95
C LEU A 20 9.68 13.72 -9.89
N LYS A 21 8.89 14.78 -10.04
CA LYS A 21 9.37 16.16 -9.83
C LYS A 21 9.92 16.38 -8.42
N ILE A 22 9.23 15.85 -7.41
CA ILE A 22 9.69 15.90 -6.02
C ILE A 22 10.98 15.08 -5.84
N MET A 23 11.06 13.91 -6.45
CA MET A 23 12.27 13.07 -6.44
C MET A 23 13.46 13.80 -7.07
N ASP A 24 13.26 14.54 -8.16
CA ASP A 24 14.31 15.32 -8.79
C ASP A 24 14.85 16.40 -7.85
N VAL A 25 13.97 17.10 -7.12
CA VAL A 25 14.39 18.08 -6.09
C VAL A 25 15.20 17.42 -4.97
N LEU A 26 14.79 16.22 -4.51
CA LEU A 26 15.55 15.47 -3.51
C LEU A 26 16.91 15.03 -4.03
N ARG A 27 17.04 14.68 -5.31
CA ARG A 27 18.31 14.32 -5.95
C ARG A 27 19.25 15.51 -6.08
N GLU A 28 18.73 16.67 -6.41
CA GLU A 28 19.50 17.88 -6.64
C GLU A 28 19.94 18.56 -5.35
N ASN A 29 19.11 18.54 -4.30
CA ASN A 29 19.33 19.34 -3.09
C ASN A 29 19.64 18.51 -1.83
N TYR A 30 19.35 17.17 -1.82
CA TYR A 30 19.50 16.30 -0.63
C TYR A 30 20.34 15.04 -0.88
N ASP A 31 21.04 14.96 -2.00
CA ASP A 31 21.96 13.86 -2.35
C ASP A 31 21.29 12.48 -2.50
N LEU A 32 19.99 12.42 -2.79
CA LEU A 32 19.27 11.17 -3.03
C LEU A 32 19.84 10.43 -4.27
N LYS A 33 20.40 9.24 -4.09
CA LYS A 33 21.07 8.46 -5.15
C LYS A 33 20.13 7.44 -5.81
N ILE A 34 18.92 7.88 -6.16
CA ILE A 34 17.92 7.06 -6.87
C ILE A 34 17.71 7.65 -8.27
N ASN A 35 17.76 6.79 -9.31
CA ASN A 35 17.52 7.17 -10.68
C ASN A 35 16.26 6.47 -11.22
N PRO A 36 15.16 7.19 -11.49
CA PRO A 36 13.93 6.62 -11.99
C PRO A 36 14.00 6.29 -13.49
N ILE A 37 13.78 5.05 -13.87
CA ILE A 37 13.69 4.58 -15.25
C ILE A 37 12.22 4.36 -15.60
N ARG A 38 11.68 5.21 -16.45
CA ARG A 38 10.24 5.27 -16.78
C ARG A 38 9.85 4.28 -17.86
N TYR A 39 8.75 3.60 -17.63
CA TYR A 39 8.11 2.68 -18.55
C TYR A 39 6.63 3.06 -18.72
N ASP A 40 6.23 3.27 -19.96
CA ASP A 40 4.83 3.47 -20.35
C ASP A 40 4.10 2.10 -20.33
N ILE A 41 3.85 1.61 -19.10
CA ILE A 41 3.16 0.34 -18.84
C ILE A 41 1.88 0.63 -18.09
N GLY A 42 0.76 0.21 -18.67
CA GLY A 42 -0.59 0.29 -18.14
C GLY A 42 -1.48 -0.76 -18.80
N ALA A 43 -2.73 -0.86 -18.37
CA ALA A 43 -3.69 -1.77 -18.96
C ALA A 43 -3.93 -1.48 -20.44
N LYS A 44 -3.96 -0.22 -20.84
CA LYS A 44 -4.15 0.21 -22.23
C LYS A 44 -2.98 -0.27 -23.12
N THR A 45 -1.74 -0.02 -22.73
CA THR A 45 -0.57 -0.41 -23.54
C THR A 45 -0.37 -1.93 -23.56
N ALA A 46 -0.85 -2.65 -22.55
CA ALA A 46 -0.91 -4.10 -22.56
C ALA A 46 -2.02 -4.62 -23.50
N ASP A 47 -3.19 -3.98 -23.51
CA ASP A 47 -4.30 -4.32 -24.40
C ASP A 47 -3.92 -4.10 -25.88
N GLU A 48 -3.16 -3.05 -26.17
CA GLU A 48 -2.59 -2.76 -27.50
C GLU A 48 -1.46 -3.76 -27.91
N GLY A 49 -1.08 -4.70 -27.03
CA GLY A 49 -0.02 -5.68 -27.27
C GLY A 49 1.41 -5.12 -27.24
N LYS A 50 1.59 -3.86 -26.86
CA LYS A 50 2.90 -3.23 -26.69
C LYS A 50 3.69 -3.89 -25.56
N TRP A 51 3.00 -4.19 -24.46
CA TRP A 51 3.55 -4.84 -23.26
C TRP A 51 2.80 -6.13 -22.95
N THR A 52 3.46 -7.28 -23.11
CA THR A 52 2.98 -8.56 -22.57
C THR A 52 3.48 -8.73 -21.14
N LEU A 53 2.81 -9.56 -20.33
CA LEU A 53 3.27 -9.85 -18.97
C LEU A 53 4.72 -10.32 -18.96
N GLU A 54 5.10 -11.21 -19.85
CA GLU A 54 6.47 -11.73 -19.99
C GLU A 54 7.50 -10.59 -20.18
N LYS A 55 7.26 -9.67 -21.13
CA LYS A 55 8.13 -8.51 -21.37
C LYS A 55 8.21 -7.58 -20.15
N ILE A 56 7.10 -7.43 -19.42
CA ILE A 56 7.07 -6.61 -18.20
C ILE A 56 7.94 -7.26 -17.11
N LEU A 57 7.83 -8.58 -16.94
CA LEU A 57 8.61 -9.32 -15.95
C LEU A 57 10.11 -9.27 -16.28
N GLU A 58 10.49 -9.50 -17.54
CA GLU A 58 11.87 -9.37 -18.02
C GLU A 58 12.42 -7.95 -17.78
N ALA A 59 11.64 -6.92 -18.12
CA ALA A 59 12.05 -5.53 -17.92
C ALA A 59 12.20 -5.18 -16.43
N ALA A 60 11.38 -5.79 -15.55
CA ALA A 60 11.38 -5.54 -14.10
C ALA A 60 12.50 -6.29 -13.36
N ASP A 61 13.03 -7.37 -13.92
CA ASP A 61 13.99 -8.24 -13.24
C ASP A 61 15.25 -7.54 -12.73
N PRO A 62 15.90 -6.62 -13.47
CA PRO A 62 17.11 -5.94 -13.02
C PRO A 62 16.91 -4.97 -11.84
N TYR A 63 15.67 -4.53 -11.59
CA TYR A 63 15.39 -3.49 -10.59
C TYR A 63 15.09 -4.10 -9.22
N LYS A 64 15.73 -3.57 -8.18
CA LYS A 64 15.41 -3.92 -6.80
C LYS A 64 14.08 -3.34 -6.35
N ALA A 65 13.71 -2.17 -6.85
CA ALA A 65 12.49 -1.47 -6.51
C ALA A 65 11.69 -1.07 -7.76
N ILE A 66 10.37 -1.18 -7.66
CA ILE A 66 9.39 -0.76 -8.66
C ILE A 66 8.48 0.28 -8.01
N LEU A 67 8.42 1.49 -8.55
CA LEU A 67 7.46 2.50 -8.19
C LEU A 67 6.32 2.46 -9.21
N LYS A 68 5.13 2.04 -8.78
CA LYS A 68 3.98 1.80 -9.67
C LYS A 68 2.84 2.77 -9.38
N ALA A 69 2.40 3.50 -10.39
CA ALA A 69 1.16 4.26 -10.31
C ALA A 69 -0.07 3.35 -10.42
N PRO A 70 -1.27 3.84 -10.09
CA PRO A 70 -2.51 3.09 -10.28
C PRO A 70 -2.65 2.61 -11.71
N MET A 71 -3.13 1.38 -11.89
CA MET A 71 -3.24 0.74 -13.19
C MET A 71 -4.63 0.12 -13.31
N GLY A 72 -5.23 0.21 -14.49
CA GLY A 72 -6.50 -0.40 -14.82
C GLY A 72 -7.48 0.57 -15.52
N ASP A 73 -8.29 0.00 -16.40
CA ASP A 73 -9.49 0.63 -16.96
C ASP A 73 -10.61 -0.43 -16.87
N PRO A 74 -11.70 -0.17 -16.15
CA PRO A 74 -12.81 -1.12 -16.01
C PRO A 74 -13.44 -1.57 -17.34
N LYS A 75 -13.14 -0.87 -18.43
CA LYS A 75 -13.58 -1.25 -19.78
C LYS A 75 -12.69 -2.28 -20.44
N LEU A 76 -11.47 -2.46 -19.95
CA LEU A 76 -10.50 -3.40 -20.48
C LEU A 76 -10.55 -4.70 -19.68
N VAL A 77 -11.40 -5.60 -20.09
CA VAL A 77 -11.62 -6.92 -19.47
C VAL A 77 -10.94 -8.00 -20.31
N GLY A 78 -10.32 -8.96 -19.63
CA GLY A 78 -9.75 -10.15 -20.24
C GLY A 78 -10.82 -11.20 -20.58
N GLU A 79 -10.41 -12.31 -21.20
CA GLU A 79 -11.29 -13.43 -21.56
C GLU A 79 -12.00 -14.05 -20.35
N SER A 80 -11.39 -14.00 -19.17
CA SER A 80 -11.95 -14.46 -17.90
C SER A 80 -13.02 -13.55 -17.29
N GLY A 81 -13.25 -12.35 -17.87
CA GLY A 81 -14.14 -11.33 -17.31
C GLY A 81 -13.50 -10.49 -16.20
N THR A 82 -12.21 -10.70 -15.90
CA THR A 82 -11.42 -9.90 -14.94
C THR A 82 -10.74 -8.73 -15.65
N GLU A 83 -10.41 -7.67 -14.92
CA GLU A 83 -9.67 -6.53 -15.47
C GLU A 83 -8.24 -6.95 -15.91
N LYS A 84 -7.84 -6.57 -17.12
CA LYS A 84 -6.50 -6.87 -17.68
C LYS A 84 -5.34 -6.37 -16.82
N ALA A 85 -5.54 -5.26 -16.11
CA ALA A 85 -4.52 -4.75 -15.19
C ALA A 85 -4.19 -5.72 -14.06
N LEU A 86 -5.17 -6.53 -13.61
CA LEU A 86 -4.95 -7.51 -12.54
C LEU A 86 -3.95 -8.59 -12.96
N ASP A 87 -3.94 -9.01 -14.22
CA ASP A 87 -2.97 -9.98 -14.71
C ASP A 87 -1.53 -9.45 -14.58
N ILE A 88 -1.32 -8.14 -14.84
CA ILE A 88 -0.02 -7.50 -14.66
C ILE A 88 0.35 -7.38 -13.18
N ILE A 89 -0.58 -6.87 -12.36
CA ILE A 89 -0.34 -6.62 -10.94
C ILE A 89 -0.06 -7.94 -10.20
N LEU A 90 -0.92 -8.93 -10.39
CA LEU A 90 -0.77 -10.25 -9.78
C LEU A 90 0.44 -10.99 -10.36
N GLY A 91 0.67 -10.86 -11.67
CA GLY A 91 1.86 -11.41 -12.32
C GLY A 91 3.16 -10.91 -11.69
N LEU A 92 3.30 -9.59 -11.46
CA LEU A 92 4.45 -9.02 -10.76
C LEU A 92 4.56 -9.53 -9.31
N ARG A 93 3.42 -9.59 -8.57
CA ARG A 93 3.41 -10.06 -7.18
C ARG A 93 3.85 -11.50 -7.04
N PHE A 94 3.32 -12.40 -7.88
CA PHE A 94 3.64 -13.82 -7.83
C PHE A 94 5.04 -14.11 -8.37
N HIS A 95 5.43 -13.52 -9.51
CA HIS A 95 6.73 -13.77 -10.12
C HIS A 95 7.89 -13.36 -9.20
N PHE A 96 7.77 -12.21 -8.53
CA PHE A 96 8.81 -11.71 -7.62
C PHE A 96 8.58 -12.09 -6.16
N ASP A 97 7.64 -12.98 -5.90
CA ASP A 97 7.27 -13.43 -4.54
C ASP A 97 7.08 -12.27 -3.57
N LEU A 98 6.31 -11.25 -3.98
CA LEU A 98 6.01 -10.07 -3.15
C LEU A 98 4.95 -10.43 -2.10
N TYR A 99 5.31 -11.30 -1.17
CA TYR A 99 4.40 -11.96 -0.24
C TYR A 99 3.81 -11.05 0.84
N ALA A 100 4.44 -9.93 1.14
CA ALA A 100 4.00 -9.02 2.19
C ALA A 100 3.50 -7.70 1.60
N ASN A 101 2.22 -7.40 1.76
CA ASN A 101 1.68 -6.09 1.45
C ASN A 101 1.56 -5.28 2.75
N VAL A 102 2.43 -4.29 2.89
CA VAL A 102 2.51 -3.40 4.05
C VAL A 102 1.69 -2.15 3.76
N ARG A 103 0.65 -1.91 4.54
CA ARG A 103 -0.30 -0.80 4.39
C ARG A 103 -0.38 0.03 5.67
N PRO A 104 0.37 1.13 5.80
CA PRO A 104 0.23 2.04 6.92
C PRO A 104 -1.14 2.75 6.89
N VAL A 105 -1.76 2.87 8.05
CA VAL A 105 -2.98 3.66 8.28
C VAL A 105 -2.60 4.79 9.21
N ARG A 106 -2.36 5.97 8.66
CA ARG A 106 -1.84 7.11 9.40
C ARG A 106 -2.62 8.38 9.07
N LEU A 107 -3.20 9.00 10.10
CA LEU A 107 -3.78 10.32 9.93
C LEU A 107 -2.67 11.35 9.79
N LEU A 108 -2.60 12.00 8.63
CA LEU A 108 -1.60 13.02 8.36
C LEU A 108 -1.98 14.34 9.06
N PRO A 109 -0.98 15.13 9.54
CA PRO A 109 -1.24 16.40 10.18
C PRO A 109 -2.01 17.36 9.25
N GLY A 110 -3.12 17.93 9.75
CA GLY A 110 -3.99 18.84 8.99
C GLY A 110 -5.04 18.15 8.12
N ILE A 111 -5.15 16.81 8.17
CA ILE A 111 -6.23 16.03 7.54
C ILE A 111 -7.30 15.69 8.57
N ALA A 112 -8.56 15.85 8.19
CA ALA A 112 -9.69 15.52 9.04
C ALA A 112 -9.98 14.00 9.00
N SER A 113 -10.22 13.41 10.18
CA SER A 113 -10.77 12.07 10.28
C SER A 113 -12.30 12.13 10.29
N VAL A 114 -12.93 11.07 9.76
CA VAL A 114 -14.38 10.87 9.89
C VAL A 114 -14.78 10.40 11.30
N LEU A 115 -13.82 9.98 12.11
CA LEU A 115 -14.06 9.51 13.47
C LEU A 115 -14.10 10.66 14.45
N ARG A 116 -15.13 10.65 15.32
CA ARG A 116 -15.29 11.69 16.34
C ARG A 116 -14.13 11.67 17.34
N GLY A 117 -13.55 12.82 17.66
CA GLY A 117 -12.48 12.98 18.65
C GLY A 117 -11.09 12.53 18.16
N ILE A 118 -10.95 12.25 16.87
CA ILE A 118 -9.67 11.99 16.21
C ILE A 118 -9.23 13.27 15.51
N ASP A 119 -8.03 13.74 15.82
CA ASP A 119 -7.40 14.95 15.29
C ASP A 119 -5.86 14.85 15.38
N ASP A 120 -5.13 15.91 15.14
CA ASP A 120 -3.66 15.95 15.21
C ASP A 120 -3.09 15.58 16.60
N LYS A 121 -3.86 15.78 17.69
CA LYS A 121 -3.45 15.44 19.06
C LYS A 121 -3.85 13.99 19.41
N ASN A 122 -4.97 13.54 18.89
CA ASN A 122 -5.53 12.19 19.05
C ASN A 122 -5.48 11.44 17.72
N SER A 123 -4.29 11.30 17.15
CA SER A 123 -4.08 10.76 15.82
C SER A 123 -4.27 9.24 15.73
N ILE A 124 -4.24 8.73 14.51
CA ILE A 124 -4.24 7.31 14.16
C ILE A 124 -2.90 7.00 13.51
N ASP A 125 -2.24 5.94 13.96
CA ASP A 125 -1.01 5.42 13.35
C ASP A 125 -0.83 3.94 13.70
N TYR A 126 -1.14 3.07 12.74
CA TYR A 126 -0.91 1.63 12.83
C TYR A 126 -0.64 1.07 11.43
N THR A 127 -0.17 -0.17 11.35
CA THR A 127 0.16 -0.79 10.06
C THR A 127 -0.57 -2.11 9.90
N ILE A 128 -1.14 -2.35 8.73
CA ILE A 128 -1.69 -3.64 8.32
C ILE A 128 -0.65 -4.35 7.46
N VAL A 129 -0.28 -5.57 7.85
CA VAL A 129 0.58 -6.48 7.12
C VAL A 129 -0.30 -7.58 6.55
N ARG A 130 -0.63 -7.44 5.27
CA ARG A 130 -1.49 -8.33 4.51
C ARG A 130 -0.63 -9.40 3.84
N GLU A 131 -0.94 -10.67 4.05
CA GLU A 131 -0.41 -11.74 3.21
C GLU A 131 -0.87 -11.49 1.77
N ASN A 132 0.01 -11.65 0.79
CA ASN A 132 -0.23 -11.12 -0.56
C ASN A 132 -0.07 -12.17 -1.68
N SER A 133 0.27 -13.40 -1.33
CA SER A 133 0.55 -14.50 -2.28
C SER A 133 -0.37 -15.72 -2.13
N GLU A 134 -1.13 -15.79 -1.04
CA GLU A 134 -2.03 -16.90 -0.71
C GLU A 134 -3.48 -16.41 -0.51
N GLY A 135 -4.29 -17.16 0.24
CA GLY A 135 -5.68 -16.85 0.53
C GLY A 135 -6.61 -17.19 -0.62
N LEU A 136 -7.75 -16.52 -0.68
CA LEU A 136 -8.71 -16.70 -1.78
C LEU A 136 -8.19 -16.15 -3.12
N TYR A 137 -7.36 -15.11 -3.09
CA TYR A 137 -6.86 -14.46 -4.32
C TYR A 137 -5.88 -15.34 -5.10
N SER A 138 -5.29 -16.37 -4.48
CA SER A 138 -4.52 -17.38 -5.21
C SER A 138 -5.38 -18.19 -6.20
N SER A 139 -6.72 -18.22 -6.00
CA SER A 139 -7.67 -18.85 -6.92
C SER A 139 -7.90 -18.07 -8.22
N HIS A 140 -7.37 -16.84 -8.37
CA HIS A 140 -7.43 -16.08 -9.62
C HIS A 140 -6.94 -16.91 -10.83
N PHE A 141 -5.96 -17.77 -10.63
CA PHE A 141 -5.43 -18.67 -11.66
C PHE A 141 -5.91 -20.13 -11.56
N GLY A 142 -6.80 -20.45 -10.60
CA GLY A 142 -7.19 -21.84 -10.30
C GLY A 142 -8.62 -22.04 -9.83
N GLY A 143 -9.44 -21.00 -9.78
CA GLY A 143 -10.88 -21.10 -9.53
C GLY A 143 -11.60 -21.81 -10.68
N MET A 144 -12.76 -22.43 -10.42
CA MET A 144 -13.50 -23.14 -11.44
C MET A 144 -14.99 -22.82 -11.39
N VAL A 145 -15.61 -22.80 -12.57
CA VAL A 145 -17.06 -22.76 -12.75
C VAL A 145 -17.52 -24.05 -13.41
N LEU A 146 -18.44 -24.76 -12.77
CA LEU A 146 -18.97 -26.04 -13.24
C LEU A 146 -20.39 -25.86 -13.78
N ARG A 147 -20.57 -26.07 -15.09
CA ARG A 147 -21.88 -26.07 -15.78
C ARG A 147 -22.74 -24.85 -15.50
N ASP A 148 -22.15 -23.65 -15.36
CA ASP A 148 -22.82 -22.40 -15.02
C ASP A 148 -23.72 -22.46 -13.76
N SER A 149 -23.48 -23.43 -12.87
CA SER A 149 -24.29 -23.67 -11.68
C SER A 149 -23.52 -23.69 -10.37
N VAL A 150 -22.21 -23.91 -10.41
CA VAL A 150 -21.35 -23.95 -9.23
C VAL A 150 -20.04 -23.24 -9.53
N ALA A 151 -19.69 -22.26 -8.72
CA ALA A 151 -18.37 -21.61 -8.72
C ALA A 151 -17.60 -21.98 -7.45
N ILE A 152 -16.32 -22.28 -7.58
CA ILE A 152 -15.45 -22.72 -6.48
C ILE A 152 -14.17 -21.93 -6.52
N ASP A 153 -13.86 -21.26 -5.40
CA ASP A 153 -12.55 -20.70 -5.10
C ASP A 153 -12.00 -21.34 -3.82
N ASN A 154 -10.71 -21.63 -3.80
CA ASN A 154 -10.07 -22.29 -2.68
C ASN A 154 -9.24 -21.28 -1.87
N GLN A 155 -9.50 -21.23 -0.58
CA GLN A 155 -8.63 -20.49 0.35
C GLN A 155 -7.43 -21.35 0.73
N ILE A 156 -6.24 -20.89 0.38
CA ILE A 156 -4.97 -21.57 0.68
C ILE A 156 -4.27 -20.80 1.81
N VAL A 157 -3.85 -21.52 2.84
CA VAL A 157 -3.01 -21.02 3.93
C VAL A 157 -1.91 -22.04 4.16
N THR A 158 -0.67 -21.69 3.85
CA THR A 158 0.48 -22.58 4.08
C THR A 158 1.24 -22.18 5.34
N ARG A 159 2.03 -23.11 5.85
CA ARG A 159 2.94 -22.82 6.97
C ARG A 159 3.99 -21.76 6.57
N GLU A 160 4.64 -21.97 5.44
CA GLU A 160 5.70 -21.08 4.94
C GLU A 160 5.19 -19.67 4.71
N GLY A 161 4.05 -19.51 4.01
CA GLY A 161 3.43 -18.20 3.79
C GLY A 161 3.05 -17.52 5.10
N THR A 162 2.48 -18.28 6.06
CA THR A 162 2.12 -17.74 7.37
C THR A 162 3.35 -17.36 8.20
N GLU A 163 4.37 -18.21 8.26
CA GLU A 163 5.59 -17.92 9.03
C GLU A 163 6.24 -16.62 8.56
N ARG A 164 6.45 -16.43 7.26
CA ARG A 164 7.13 -15.25 6.71
C ARG A 164 6.34 -13.96 6.86
N ILE A 165 5.01 -14.00 6.72
CA ILE A 165 4.19 -12.79 6.88
C ILE A 165 4.08 -12.38 8.36
N VAL A 166 3.98 -13.34 9.26
CA VAL A 166 3.94 -13.10 10.70
C VAL A 166 5.29 -12.57 11.19
N ASP A 167 6.41 -13.17 10.76
CA ASP A 167 7.75 -12.68 11.09
C ASP A 167 7.96 -11.23 10.62
N MET A 168 7.51 -10.90 9.40
CA MET A 168 7.52 -9.52 8.90
C MET A 168 6.74 -8.58 9.82
N ALA A 169 5.56 -8.98 10.29
CA ALA A 169 4.73 -8.16 11.16
C ALA A 169 5.39 -7.92 12.53
N PHE A 170 6.00 -8.94 13.12
CA PHE A 170 6.73 -8.80 14.37
C PHE A 170 7.97 -7.92 14.21
N ASN A 171 8.75 -8.10 13.15
CA ASN A 171 9.90 -7.25 12.84
C ASN A 171 9.52 -5.77 12.65
N LEU A 172 8.36 -5.48 12.06
CA LEU A 172 7.82 -4.11 11.96
C LEU A 172 7.40 -3.58 13.33
N ALA A 173 6.74 -4.39 14.16
CA ALA A 173 6.35 -4.00 15.51
C ALA A 173 7.56 -3.70 16.39
N GLU A 174 8.63 -4.47 16.31
CA GLU A 174 9.89 -4.23 17.05
C GLU A 174 10.54 -2.89 16.72
N LYS A 175 10.42 -2.44 15.47
CA LYS A 175 10.97 -1.16 15.00
C LYS A 175 10.00 0.02 15.23
N SER A 176 8.74 -0.26 15.56
CA SER A 176 7.72 0.76 15.75
C SER A 176 7.83 1.47 17.11
N LYS A 177 7.10 2.58 17.23
CA LYS A 177 6.92 3.30 18.51
C LYS A 177 5.87 2.64 19.42
N GLY A 178 5.19 1.58 18.93
CA GLY A 178 4.06 0.95 19.61
C GLY A 178 2.73 1.68 19.40
N ALA A 179 1.65 1.15 19.99
CA ALA A 179 0.31 1.72 19.92
C ALA A 179 0.26 3.12 20.53
N LEU A 180 -0.38 4.07 19.86
CA LEU A 180 -0.42 5.48 20.29
C LEU A 180 -1.03 5.70 21.68
N SER A 181 -1.93 4.81 22.12
CA SER A 181 -2.56 4.91 23.44
C SER A 181 -1.66 4.48 24.61
N SER A 182 -0.71 3.58 24.37
CA SER A 182 0.04 2.89 25.43
C SER A 182 1.56 2.86 25.23
N GLY A 183 2.05 3.10 24.02
CA GLY A 183 3.45 2.89 23.65
C GLY A 183 3.85 1.41 23.57
N LYS A 184 2.91 0.47 23.80
CA LYS A 184 3.22 -0.96 23.72
C LYS A 184 3.35 -1.43 22.29
N ARG A 185 4.39 -2.20 22.03
CA ARG A 185 4.58 -2.90 20.76
C ARG A 185 3.74 -4.16 20.75
N SER A 186 2.88 -4.30 19.76
CA SER A 186 1.98 -5.45 19.65
C SER A 186 1.72 -5.84 18.21
N VAL A 187 1.47 -7.14 17.99
CA VAL A 187 0.94 -7.67 16.74
C VAL A 187 -0.42 -8.30 17.01
N THR A 188 -1.44 -7.83 16.31
CA THR A 188 -2.78 -8.40 16.37
C THR A 188 -2.99 -9.34 15.19
N CYS A 189 -3.12 -10.65 15.48
CA CYS A 189 -3.54 -11.65 14.52
C CYS A 189 -5.03 -11.49 14.24
N VAL A 190 -5.39 -11.17 13.00
CA VAL A 190 -6.79 -11.06 12.59
C VAL A 190 -7.18 -12.24 11.71
N ASP A 191 -8.17 -12.99 12.15
CA ASP A 191 -8.57 -14.25 11.53
C ASP A 191 -10.07 -14.58 11.73
N LYS A 192 -10.48 -15.78 11.31
CA LYS A 192 -11.80 -16.37 11.55
C LYS A 192 -11.66 -17.81 12.08
N SER A 193 -10.72 -18.01 12.99
CA SER A 193 -10.33 -19.33 13.53
C SER A 193 -11.44 -20.08 14.26
N ASN A 194 -12.45 -19.37 14.73
CA ASN A 194 -13.64 -20.00 15.35
C ASN A 194 -14.54 -20.73 14.35
N VAL A 195 -14.38 -20.50 13.04
CA VAL A 195 -15.21 -21.09 11.99
C VAL A 195 -14.37 -21.91 10.99
N LEU A 196 -13.23 -21.37 10.55
CA LEU A 196 -12.46 -21.92 9.44
C LEU A 196 -11.15 -22.57 9.92
N LYS A 197 -10.89 -23.80 9.46
CA LYS A 197 -9.67 -24.53 9.82
C LYS A 197 -8.40 -23.87 9.28
N SER A 198 -8.45 -23.26 8.10
CA SER A 198 -7.33 -22.51 7.52
C SER A 198 -6.91 -21.35 8.43
N PHE A 199 -7.86 -20.60 8.97
CA PHE A 199 -7.57 -19.53 9.92
C PHE A 199 -7.12 -20.04 11.29
N ALA A 200 -7.66 -21.17 11.76
CA ALA A 200 -7.15 -21.82 12.97
C ALA A 200 -5.69 -22.25 12.81
N PHE A 201 -5.32 -22.72 11.61
CA PHE A 201 -3.94 -23.03 11.25
C PHE A 201 -3.07 -21.78 11.18
N PHE A 202 -3.54 -20.69 10.55
CA PHE A 202 -2.85 -19.39 10.53
C PHE A 202 -2.52 -18.91 11.96
N ARG A 203 -3.52 -18.94 12.87
CA ARG A 203 -3.32 -18.55 14.28
C ARG A 203 -2.32 -19.44 15.01
N LYS A 204 -2.36 -20.75 14.76
CA LYS A 204 -1.39 -21.68 15.36
C LYS A 204 0.04 -21.31 14.95
N VAL A 205 0.28 -21.06 13.66
CA VAL A 205 1.61 -20.69 13.16
C VAL A 205 2.01 -19.30 13.67
N PHE A 206 1.05 -18.37 13.77
CA PHE A 206 1.28 -17.06 14.41
C PHE A 206 1.82 -17.21 15.84
N ASP A 207 1.23 -18.10 16.65
CA ASP A 207 1.70 -18.35 18.02
C ASP A 207 3.13 -18.90 18.07
N GLU A 208 3.45 -19.83 17.18
CA GLU A 208 4.78 -20.43 17.08
C GLU A 208 5.85 -19.40 16.68
N VAL A 209 5.53 -18.49 15.75
CA VAL A 209 6.45 -17.38 15.35
C VAL A 209 6.58 -16.36 16.47
N ALA A 210 5.50 -16.02 17.16
CA ALA A 210 5.48 -15.04 18.25
C ALA A 210 6.43 -15.41 19.41
N GLU A 211 6.73 -16.70 19.60
CA GLU A 211 7.69 -17.16 20.62
C GLU A 211 9.11 -16.64 20.35
N LYS A 212 9.45 -16.33 19.11
CA LYS A 212 10.75 -15.76 18.73
C LYS A 212 10.85 -14.25 19.03
N HIS A 213 9.72 -13.59 19.34
CA HIS A 213 9.60 -12.15 19.55
C HIS A 213 9.04 -11.81 20.96
N PRO A 214 9.70 -12.21 22.06
CA PRO A 214 9.15 -12.16 23.42
C PRO A 214 8.89 -10.74 23.94
N HIS A 215 9.40 -9.70 23.25
CA HIS A 215 9.24 -8.29 23.62
C HIS A 215 8.07 -7.61 22.92
N VAL A 216 7.34 -8.31 22.05
CA VAL A 216 6.18 -7.82 21.33
C VAL A 216 4.93 -8.55 21.83
N GLU A 217 3.93 -7.80 22.26
CA GLU A 217 2.67 -8.37 22.76
C GLU A 217 1.88 -9.00 21.60
N ARG A 218 1.42 -10.23 21.77
CA ARG A 218 0.52 -10.89 20.81
C ARG A 218 -0.93 -10.67 21.20
N GLN A 219 -1.73 -10.28 20.22
CA GLN A 219 -3.15 -10.02 20.36
C GLN A 219 -3.94 -10.79 19.29
N TYR A 220 -5.21 -11.03 19.54
CA TYR A 220 -6.07 -11.80 18.63
C TYR A 220 -7.41 -11.11 18.47
N MET A 221 -7.90 -11.10 17.23
CA MET A 221 -9.22 -10.57 16.96
C MET A 221 -9.84 -11.28 15.75
N TYR A 222 -11.15 -11.52 15.80
CA TYR A 222 -11.87 -11.99 14.62
C TYR A 222 -12.09 -10.84 13.66
N GLY A 223 -12.11 -11.12 12.34
CA GLY A 223 -12.20 -10.10 11.31
C GLY A 223 -13.39 -9.16 11.46
N ASP A 224 -14.56 -9.68 11.81
CA ASP A 224 -15.76 -8.89 12.08
C ASP A 224 -15.62 -7.99 13.33
N ALA A 225 -15.01 -8.48 14.39
CA ALA A 225 -14.73 -7.67 15.57
C ALA A 225 -13.69 -6.58 15.29
N MET A 226 -12.68 -6.88 14.43
CA MET A 226 -11.65 -5.92 14.04
C MET A 226 -12.25 -4.71 13.30
N THR A 227 -13.26 -4.89 12.46
CA THR A 227 -13.92 -3.75 11.77
C THR A 227 -14.49 -2.74 12.77
N GLN A 228 -15.10 -3.20 13.84
CA GLN A 228 -15.60 -2.32 14.90
C GLN A 228 -14.46 -1.71 15.72
N TYR A 229 -13.45 -2.50 16.05
CA TYR A 229 -12.33 -2.06 16.87
C TYR A 229 -11.52 -0.96 16.22
N MET A 230 -11.30 -1.03 14.89
CA MET A 230 -10.64 0.01 14.10
C MET A 230 -11.38 1.35 14.14
N LEU A 231 -12.70 1.36 14.30
CA LEU A 231 -13.49 2.57 14.38
C LEU A 231 -13.56 3.11 15.83
N LEU A 232 -13.65 2.23 16.81
CA LEU A 232 -13.87 2.62 18.20
C LEU A 232 -12.57 2.84 18.99
N HIS A 233 -11.52 2.11 18.65
CA HIS A 233 -10.26 2.07 19.38
C HIS A 233 -9.01 2.10 18.48
N PRO A 234 -8.95 2.94 17.43
CA PRO A 234 -7.86 2.90 16.44
C PRO A 234 -6.48 3.16 17.06
N ARG A 235 -6.41 3.91 18.14
CA ARG A 235 -5.17 4.27 18.84
C ARG A 235 -4.54 3.13 19.64
N ASN A 236 -5.29 2.04 19.86
CA ASN A 236 -4.81 0.85 20.56
C ASN A 236 -4.09 -0.13 19.62
N LEU A 237 -4.21 0.09 18.31
CA LEU A 237 -3.58 -0.74 17.29
C LEU A 237 -2.12 -0.32 17.08
N ASN A 238 -1.26 -1.31 16.80
CA ASN A 238 0.12 -1.06 16.39
C ASN A 238 0.41 -1.76 15.05
N VAL A 239 0.52 -3.09 15.03
CA VAL A 239 0.64 -3.85 13.79
C VAL A 239 -0.46 -4.90 13.76
N ILE A 240 -1.13 -5.03 12.63
CA ILE A 240 -2.14 -6.04 12.34
C ILE A 240 -1.54 -7.00 11.31
N VAL A 241 -1.64 -8.31 11.52
CA VAL A 241 -1.32 -9.31 10.51
C VAL A 241 -2.54 -10.13 10.18
N THR A 242 -2.78 -10.37 8.90
CA THR A 242 -3.93 -11.13 8.42
C THR A 242 -3.70 -11.71 7.03
N GLU A 243 -4.59 -12.65 6.64
CA GLU A 243 -4.59 -13.20 5.29
C GLU A 243 -5.03 -12.15 4.25
N ASN A 244 -4.95 -12.54 2.98
CA ASN A 244 -5.04 -11.68 1.83
C ASN A 244 -6.35 -10.87 1.76
N MET A 245 -7.51 -11.52 1.72
CA MET A 245 -8.80 -10.85 1.53
C MET A 245 -9.18 -9.97 2.73
N PHE A 246 -8.96 -10.44 3.96
CA PHE A 246 -9.20 -9.62 5.15
C PHE A 246 -8.27 -8.40 5.18
N GLY A 247 -7.00 -8.58 4.78
CA GLY A 247 -6.05 -7.48 4.69
C GLY A 247 -6.48 -6.41 3.69
N ASP A 248 -7.09 -6.80 2.58
CA ASP A 248 -7.63 -5.90 1.58
C ASP A 248 -8.78 -5.07 2.14
N ILE A 249 -9.81 -5.74 2.65
CA ILE A 249 -11.02 -5.09 3.19
C ILE A 249 -10.69 -4.17 4.38
N LEU A 250 -9.88 -4.65 5.33
CA LEU A 250 -9.54 -3.90 6.53
C LEU A 250 -8.68 -2.67 6.22
N SER A 251 -7.78 -2.75 5.23
CA SER A 251 -6.95 -1.58 4.88
C SER A 251 -7.75 -0.47 4.20
N ASP A 252 -8.78 -0.79 3.42
CA ASP A 252 -9.67 0.20 2.82
C ASP A 252 -10.59 0.85 3.87
N LEU A 253 -11.05 0.05 4.84
CA LEU A 253 -11.71 0.58 6.03
C LEU A 253 -10.78 1.53 6.81
N GLY A 254 -9.53 1.12 7.02
CA GLY A 254 -8.52 1.94 7.68
C GLY A 254 -8.27 3.26 6.94
N ALA A 255 -8.09 3.21 5.62
CA ALA A 255 -7.91 4.38 4.78
C ALA A 255 -9.06 5.39 4.94
N SER A 256 -10.30 4.89 5.01
CA SER A 256 -11.49 5.73 5.21
C SER A 256 -11.45 6.52 6.53
N THR A 257 -10.76 5.99 7.57
CA THR A 257 -10.64 6.68 8.85
C THR A 257 -9.59 7.79 8.89
N VAL A 258 -8.71 7.87 7.89
CA VAL A 258 -7.56 8.79 7.84
C VAL A 258 -7.59 9.75 6.65
N GLY A 259 -8.77 10.00 6.10
CA GLY A 259 -8.97 10.96 5.00
C GLY A 259 -9.34 10.32 3.66
N GLY A 260 -9.39 9.00 3.58
CA GLY A 260 -9.80 8.25 2.38
C GLY A 260 -8.64 7.70 1.56
N LEU A 261 -9.00 7.11 0.42
CA LEU A 261 -8.05 6.40 -0.43
C LEU A 261 -6.94 7.28 -1.02
N GLY A 262 -7.16 8.58 -1.18
CA GLY A 262 -6.12 9.52 -1.64
C GLY A 262 -4.91 9.65 -0.71
N PHE A 263 -5.00 9.08 0.51
CA PHE A 263 -3.92 9.02 1.51
C PHE A 263 -3.41 7.59 1.75
N ALA A 264 -4.00 6.60 1.08
CA ALA A 264 -3.66 5.20 1.27
C ALA A 264 -2.50 4.78 0.37
N TYR A 265 -1.42 4.37 0.97
CA TYR A 265 -0.18 3.98 0.31
C TYR A 265 0.29 2.61 0.77
N SER A 266 1.10 1.94 -0.04
CA SER A 266 1.51 0.57 0.25
C SER A 266 2.87 0.19 -0.34
N ALA A 267 3.42 -0.87 0.23
CA ALA A 267 4.56 -1.58 -0.31
C ALA A 267 4.24 -3.08 -0.41
N ASN A 268 4.49 -3.68 -1.56
CA ASN A 268 4.49 -5.12 -1.75
C ASN A 268 5.94 -5.59 -1.70
N LEU A 269 6.29 -6.41 -0.73
CA LEU A 269 7.67 -6.72 -0.40
C LEU A 269 7.96 -8.22 -0.47
N SER A 270 9.15 -8.53 -0.97
CA SER A 270 9.85 -9.79 -0.72
C SER A 270 11.16 -9.52 0.01
N MET A 271 11.94 -10.56 0.26
CA MET A 271 13.29 -10.40 0.85
C MET A 271 14.26 -9.62 -0.05
N LYS A 272 14.00 -9.55 -1.36
CA LYS A 272 14.95 -9.02 -2.36
C LYS A 272 14.42 -7.86 -3.18
N LYS A 273 13.10 -7.77 -3.35
CA LYS A 273 12.45 -6.82 -4.26
C LYS A 273 11.23 -6.18 -3.60
N GLY A 274 10.96 -4.92 -3.93
CA GLY A 274 9.78 -4.19 -3.46
C GLY A 274 9.05 -3.50 -4.61
N MET A 275 7.72 -3.51 -4.58
CA MET A 275 6.86 -2.72 -5.44
C MET A 275 6.02 -1.79 -4.58
N PHE A 276 6.11 -0.49 -4.84
CA PHE A 276 5.51 0.58 -4.04
C PHE A 276 4.43 1.25 -4.86
N GLU A 277 3.22 1.34 -4.31
CA GLU A 277 2.05 1.81 -5.05
C GLU A 277 0.99 2.42 -4.12
N PRO A 278 0.20 3.41 -4.60
CA PRO A 278 -1.05 3.81 -3.95
C PRO A 278 -2.02 2.62 -3.87
N VAL A 279 -2.88 2.63 -2.85
CA VAL A 279 -3.92 1.59 -2.69
C VAL A 279 -5.10 1.85 -3.64
N HIS A 280 -5.40 3.13 -3.95
CA HIS A 280 -6.49 3.51 -4.83
C HIS A 280 -6.26 3.10 -6.30
N GLY A 281 -7.35 2.95 -7.05
CA GLY A 281 -7.32 2.65 -8.49
C GLY A 281 -7.01 3.86 -9.37
N SER A 282 -7.19 3.67 -10.66
CA SER A 282 -6.84 4.63 -11.73
C SER A 282 -7.77 5.84 -11.85
N ALA A 283 -8.95 5.83 -11.20
CA ALA A 283 -9.91 6.93 -11.17
C ALA A 283 -10.08 7.61 -12.55
N VAL A 284 -10.43 6.80 -13.56
CA VAL A 284 -10.53 7.23 -14.97
C VAL A 284 -11.53 8.38 -15.20
N ASP A 285 -12.51 8.54 -14.32
CA ASP A 285 -13.53 9.60 -14.34
C ASP A 285 -12.96 11.00 -14.11
N ILE A 286 -11.84 11.12 -13.39
CA ILE A 286 -11.17 12.39 -13.13
C ILE A 286 -9.82 12.52 -13.87
N ALA A 287 -9.44 11.52 -14.65
CA ALA A 287 -8.20 11.54 -15.43
C ALA A 287 -8.12 12.76 -16.36
N GLY A 288 -6.95 13.39 -16.42
CA GLY A 288 -6.69 14.57 -17.25
C GLY A 288 -7.32 15.88 -16.74
N LYS A 289 -8.07 15.88 -15.63
CA LYS A 289 -8.63 17.11 -15.06
C LYS A 289 -7.62 17.91 -14.21
N GLY A 290 -6.48 17.33 -13.90
CA GLY A 290 -5.43 17.96 -13.09
C GLY A 290 -5.87 18.24 -11.65
N ILE A 291 -6.69 17.36 -11.06
CA ILE A 291 -7.26 17.52 -9.70
C ILE A 291 -6.98 16.31 -8.79
N ALA A 292 -6.27 15.31 -9.28
CA ALA A 292 -5.94 14.13 -8.49
C ALA A 292 -5.02 14.49 -7.31
N ASN A 293 -5.28 13.88 -6.15
CA ASN A 293 -4.43 14.00 -4.98
C ASN A 293 -3.16 13.16 -5.15
N PRO A 294 -1.94 13.74 -5.14
CA PRO A 294 -0.73 12.97 -5.35
C PRO A 294 -0.16 12.36 -4.05
N ILE A 295 -0.76 12.60 -2.87
CA ILE A 295 -0.18 12.25 -1.56
C ILE A 295 0.09 10.76 -1.44
N ALA A 296 -0.85 9.90 -1.80
CA ALA A 296 -0.66 8.45 -1.71
C ALA A 296 0.53 7.96 -2.56
N MET A 297 0.73 8.54 -3.75
CA MET A 297 1.86 8.21 -4.62
C MET A 297 3.18 8.74 -4.03
N ILE A 298 3.18 9.95 -3.50
CA ILE A 298 4.35 10.55 -2.83
C ILE A 298 4.75 9.74 -1.60
N LEU A 299 3.78 9.28 -0.79
CA LEU A 299 4.03 8.44 0.38
C LEU A 299 4.54 7.05 -0.02
N SER A 300 4.01 6.46 -1.11
CA SER A 300 4.53 5.21 -1.65
C SER A 300 5.98 5.35 -2.12
N MET A 301 6.31 6.46 -2.76
CA MET A 301 7.70 6.83 -3.10
C MET A 301 8.56 7.00 -1.85
N GLY A 302 8.04 7.64 -0.80
CA GLY A 302 8.71 7.79 0.49
C GLY A 302 9.01 6.44 1.15
N MET A 303 8.08 5.47 1.09
CA MET A 303 8.33 4.09 1.55
C MET A 303 9.45 3.42 0.74
N MET A 304 9.47 3.61 -0.57
CA MET A 304 10.53 3.10 -1.44
C MET A 304 11.89 3.68 -1.07
N ILE A 305 11.96 4.99 -0.89
CA ILE A 305 13.18 5.72 -0.50
C ILE A 305 13.73 5.17 0.83
N ASP A 306 12.87 5.00 1.83
CA ASP A 306 13.22 4.43 3.13
C ASP A 306 13.71 2.98 3.02
N TRP A 307 12.97 2.15 2.29
CA TRP A 307 13.32 0.74 2.09
C TRP A 307 14.65 0.54 1.36
N LEU A 308 15.02 1.47 0.47
CA LEU A 308 16.31 1.50 -0.21
C LEU A 308 17.45 2.02 0.67
N GLY A 309 17.17 2.47 1.89
CA GLY A 309 18.17 2.90 2.89
C GLY A 309 18.37 4.41 2.99
N PHE A 310 17.54 5.23 2.33
CA PHE A 310 17.61 6.69 2.35
C PHE A 310 16.60 7.29 3.34
N SER A 311 16.60 6.80 4.59
CA SER A 311 15.60 7.19 5.61
C SER A 311 15.62 8.69 5.94
N LYS A 312 16.76 9.36 5.81
CA LYS A 312 16.85 10.82 6.02
C LYS A 312 16.04 11.58 4.97
N ASP A 313 16.18 11.20 3.70
CA ASP A 313 15.47 11.84 2.58
C ASP A 313 13.96 11.61 2.69
N ARG A 314 13.54 10.43 3.14
CA ARG A 314 12.14 10.17 3.45
C ARG A 314 11.60 11.13 4.53
N LEU A 315 12.35 11.35 5.63
CA LEU A 315 11.89 12.24 6.72
C LEU A 315 11.76 13.68 6.23
N VAL A 316 12.71 14.17 5.44
CA VAL A 316 12.65 15.51 4.84
C VAL A 316 11.43 15.63 3.91
N LEU A 317 11.17 14.62 3.08
CA LEU A 317 10.00 14.57 2.20
C LEU A 317 8.69 14.64 2.99
N GLU A 318 8.56 13.82 4.05
CA GLU A 318 7.35 13.80 4.89
C GLU A 318 7.15 15.16 5.58
N GLU A 319 8.18 15.78 6.10
CA GLU A 319 8.09 17.08 6.76
C GLU A 319 7.63 18.18 5.80
N ALA A 320 8.21 18.25 4.61
CA ALA A 320 7.80 19.20 3.58
C ALA A 320 6.34 18.99 3.14
N MET A 321 5.94 17.73 2.95
CA MET A 321 4.56 17.37 2.61
C MET A 321 3.58 17.74 3.74
N PHE A 322 3.92 17.49 5.00
CA PHE A 322 3.07 17.88 6.14
C PHE A 322 2.96 19.39 6.28
N SER A 323 4.03 20.14 5.99
CA SER A 323 4.00 21.59 5.92
C SER A 323 3.04 22.08 4.82
N ALA A 324 3.12 21.48 3.63
CA ALA A 324 2.25 21.83 2.50
C ALA A 324 0.76 21.54 2.79
N ILE A 325 0.45 20.40 3.43
CA ILE A 325 -0.94 20.02 3.79
C ILE A 325 -1.58 21.05 4.73
N ARG A 326 -0.81 21.68 5.62
CA ARG A 326 -1.33 22.71 6.55
C ARG A 326 -1.65 24.04 5.87
N LYS A 327 -1.22 24.22 4.62
CA LYS A 327 -1.52 25.42 3.83
C LYS A 327 -2.84 25.27 3.04
N ASP A 328 -3.35 26.36 2.49
CA ASP A 328 -4.64 26.39 1.80
C ASP A 328 -4.62 25.76 0.39
N THR A 329 -3.44 25.41 -0.13
CA THR A 329 -3.30 24.77 -1.44
C THR A 329 -3.64 23.28 -1.33
N LYS A 330 -4.93 22.95 -1.33
CA LYS A 330 -5.46 21.60 -1.16
C LYS A 330 -6.25 21.14 -2.40
N THR A 331 -6.13 19.88 -2.78
CA THR A 331 -6.95 19.25 -3.82
C THR A 331 -8.41 19.11 -3.38
N PRO A 332 -9.36 18.86 -4.29
CA PRO A 332 -10.80 18.80 -3.95
C PRO A 332 -11.14 17.75 -2.90
N ASP A 333 -10.51 16.59 -2.89
CA ASP A 333 -10.71 15.52 -1.90
C ASP A 333 -10.21 15.91 -0.49
N MET A 334 -9.30 16.88 -0.40
CA MET A 334 -8.86 17.51 0.87
C MET A 334 -9.75 18.70 1.26
N GLY A 335 -10.84 18.96 0.56
CA GLY A 335 -11.72 20.10 0.80
C GLY A 335 -11.26 21.43 0.18
N GLY A 336 -10.26 21.42 -0.70
CA GLY A 336 -9.76 22.59 -1.42
C GLY A 336 -10.24 22.64 -2.87
N GLY A 337 -9.62 23.53 -3.67
CA GLY A 337 -9.87 23.68 -5.10
C GLY A 337 -8.60 23.71 -5.95
N ALA A 338 -7.45 23.37 -5.34
CA ALA A 338 -6.17 23.42 -6.03
C ALA A 338 -6.03 22.28 -7.04
N LYS A 339 -5.26 22.55 -8.08
CA LYS A 339 -4.82 21.54 -9.03
C LYS A 339 -3.69 20.71 -8.45
N THR A 340 -3.55 19.46 -8.91
CA THR A 340 -2.46 18.54 -8.58
C THR A 340 -1.09 19.22 -8.71
N ALA A 341 -0.85 19.93 -9.81
CA ALA A 341 0.40 20.66 -10.04
C ALA A 341 0.65 21.75 -8.99
N ALA A 342 -0.36 22.54 -8.61
CA ALA A 342 -0.21 23.60 -7.60
C ALA A 342 0.15 23.02 -6.22
N PHE A 343 -0.45 21.91 -5.84
CA PHE A 343 -0.11 21.23 -4.60
C PHE A 343 1.32 20.64 -4.65
N THR A 344 1.71 20.09 -5.79
CA THR A 344 3.08 19.59 -6.01
C THR A 344 4.12 20.70 -5.86
N GLU A 345 3.89 21.86 -6.49
CA GLU A 345 4.79 23.02 -6.38
C GLU A 345 4.87 23.56 -4.95
N GLN A 346 3.76 23.47 -4.17
CA GLN A 346 3.78 23.83 -2.76
C GLN A 346 4.72 22.89 -1.96
N ILE A 347 4.69 21.58 -2.20
CA ILE A 347 5.63 20.63 -1.54
C ILE A 347 7.07 20.92 -1.95
N ILE A 348 7.32 21.20 -3.22
CA ILE A 348 8.65 21.56 -3.74
C ILE A 348 9.16 22.82 -3.04
N SER A 349 8.31 23.85 -2.91
CA SER A 349 8.66 25.09 -2.18
C SER A 349 9.05 24.82 -0.73
N GLU A 350 8.33 23.90 -0.03
CA GLU A 350 8.69 23.52 1.34
C GLU A 350 10.04 22.78 1.41
N LEU A 351 10.32 21.92 0.45
CA LEU A 351 11.62 21.24 0.35
C LEU A 351 12.75 22.23 0.17
N LEU A 352 12.61 23.19 -0.74
CA LEU A 352 13.66 24.17 -1.04
C LEU A 352 13.88 25.17 0.11
N ASN A 353 12.87 25.42 0.94
CA ASN A 353 12.99 26.30 2.12
C ASN A 353 13.68 25.60 3.31
N ASN A 354 13.75 24.27 3.29
CA ASN A 354 14.34 23.45 4.36
C ASN A 354 15.73 22.89 3.99
N SER A 355 16.22 23.18 2.76
CA SER A 355 17.52 22.72 2.22
C SER A 355 18.71 23.55 2.70
#